data_61aeea66813e2ffbc9f11c5083ddc3eb
#
_entry.id   61aeea66813e2ffbc9f11c5083ddc3eb
#
_cell.length_a   1.000
_cell.length_b   1.000
_cell.length_c   1.000
_cell.angle_alpha   90.00
_cell.angle_beta   90.00
_cell.angle_gamma   90.00
#
_symmetry.space_group_name_H-M   'P 1'
#
loop_
_entity.id
_entity.type
_entity.pdbx_description
1 polymer ?
#
loop_
_entity_poly.entity_id
_entity_poly.type
_entity_poly.pdbx_seq_one_letter_code
_entity_poly.pdbx_strand_id
1 'polypeptide(L)'
;MLKESIIFPGKKIVVVSHCILNQNAVVNGWERARGAYPIAKYILEKGVGLIQLPCPELLCMGLERAAMSYEDYNSIEGYRKRCLDLLEPVITQLKMYKESNYKYLGVIGINESPNCSISGKRGILMELYFEACERIGLTGKYMEIPTSYDEFNVGD
;
A
#
# COMPACT_ATOMS: atom_id res chain seq x y z
N MET A 1 -31.23 -17.99 9.57
CA MET A 1 -30.06 -18.88 9.35
C MET A 1 -29.03 -18.28 8.41
N LEU A 2 -29.42 -17.82 7.23
CA LEU A 2 -28.45 -17.12 6.34
C LEU A 2 -27.91 -15.82 6.94
N LYS A 3 -28.69 -15.14 7.76
CA LYS A 3 -28.23 -13.91 8.43
C LYS A 3 -27.16 -14.14 9.51
N GLU A 4 -27.14 -15.30 10.10
CA GLU A 4 -26.14 -15.64 11.13
C GLU A 4 -24.84 -16.14 10.50
N SER A 5 -24.89 -16.64 9.27
CA SER A 5 -23.70 -17.04 8.51
C SER A 5 -23.16 -15.93 7.62
N ILE A 6 -23.91 -14.84 7.41
CA ILE A 6 -23.37 -13.63 6.82
C ILE A 6 -22.58 -12.93 7.93
N ILE A 7 -21.29 -13.13 7.92
CA ILE A 7 -20.39 -12.45 8.82
C ILE A 7 -20.50 -10.96 8.51
N PHE A 8 -21.10 -10.22 9.45
CA PHE A 8 -21.10 -8.77 9.35
C PHE A 8 -19.66 -8.28 9.23
N PRO A 9 -19.40 -7.21 8.46
CA PRO A 9 -18.05 -6.64 8.40
C PRO A 9 -17.50 -6.52 9.80
N GLY A 10 -16.29 -7.07 10.02
CA GLY A 10 -15.66 -7.07 11.34
C GLY A 10 -15.21 -5.68 11.80
N LYS A 11 -15.53 -4.64 11.03
CA LYS A 11 -15.14 -3.24 11.26
C LYS A 11 -13.63 -3.08 11.38
N LYS A 12 -12.89 -3.86 10.59
CA LYS A 12 -11.42 -3.85 10.52
C LYS A 12 -11.00 -3.49 9.11
N ILE A 13 -10.00 -2.63 9.01
CA ILE A 13 -9.44 -2.19 7.74
C ILE A 13 -7.92 -2.27 7.78
N VAL A 14 -7.33 -2.54 6.62
CA VAL A 14 -5.88 -2.49 6.40
C VAL A 14 -5.63 -1.76 5.09
N VAL A 15 -4.59 -0.95 5.09
CA VAL A 15 -4.15 -0.23 3.89
C VAL A 15 -3.00 -1.03 3.26
N VAL A 16 -3.00 -1.17 1.94
CA VAL A 16 -1.95 -1.89 1.23
C VAL A 16 -1.41 -1.05 0.08
N SER A 17 -0.11 -1.17 -0.17
CA SER A 17 0.50 -0.59 -1.37
C SER A 17 -0.19 -1.14 -2.62
N HIS A 18 -0.24 -0.35 -3.67
CA HIS A 18 -0.99 -0.68 -4.89
C HIS A 18 -0.64 -2.05 -5.45
N CYS A 19 0.65 -2.35 -5.55
CA CYS A 19 1.14 -3.60 -6.15
C CYS A 19 0.89 -4.85 -5.30
N ILE A 20 0.47 -4.71 -4.05
CA ILE A 20 0.04 -5.86 -3.23
C ILE A 20 -1.13 -6.58 -3.93
N LEU A 21 -2.07 -5.81 -4.47
CA LEU A 21 -3.25 -6.34 -5.16
C LEU A 21 -3.08 -6.41 -6.68
N ASN A 22 -2.06 -5.77 -7.22
CA ASN A 22 -1.86 -5.71 -8.68
C ASN A 22 -0.38 -5.60 -9.03
N GLN A 23 0.23 -6.76 -9.29
CA GLN A 23 1.64 -6.84 -9.67
C GLN A 23 1.91 -6.28 -11.08
N ASN A 24 0.88 -6.02 -11.88
CA ASN A 24 1.06 -5.39 -13.18
C ASN A 24 1.47 -3.91 -13.07
N ALA A 25 1.36 -3.32 -11.88
CA ALA A 25 1.74 -1.93 -11.66
C ALA A 25 3.24 -1.70 -11.45
N VAL A 26 4.02 -2.77 -11.22
CA VAL A 26 5.46 -2.65 -10.97
C VAL A 26 6.23 -2.34 -12.27
N VAL A 27 7.50 -1.98 -12.14
CA VAL A 27 8.40 -1.83 -13.29
C VAL A 27 8.38 -3.14 -14.09
N ASN A 28 8.28 -3.04 -15.42
CA ASN A 28 8.21 -4.21 -16.29
C ASN A 28 9.35 -5.20 -16.02
N GLY A 29 8.98 -6.46 -15.83
CA GLY A 29 9.91 -7.54 -15.53
C GLY A 29 10.27 -7.68 -14.05
N TRP A 30 9.77 -6.81 -13.19
CA TRP A 30 10.05 -6.84 -11.74
C TRP A 30 8.93 -7.47 -10.92
N GLU A 31 7.99 -8.15 -11.56
CA GLU A 31 6.93 -8.85 -10.86
C GLU A 31 7.52 -9.94 -9.94
N ARG A 32 7.03 -10.00 -8.72
CA ARG A 32 7.48 -10.96 -7.71
C ARG A 32 6.37 -11.92 -7.27
N ALA A 33 5.18 -11.75 -7.84
CA ALA A 33 4.02 -12.59 -7.58
C ALA A 33 3.11 -12.61 -8.81
N ARG A 34 2.23 -13.56 -8.88
CA ARG A 34 1.26 -13.69 -9.96
C ARG A 34 0.01 -12.88 -9.64
N GLY A 35 -0.17 -11.77 -10.35
CA GLY A 35 -1.32 -10.90 -10.17
C GLY A 35 -1.30 -10.12 -8.88
N ALA A 36 -1.37 -10.79 -7.74
CA ALA A 36 -1.33 -10.20 -6.41
C ALA A 36 -0.41 -10.99 -5.49
N TYR A 37 0.06 -10.36 -4.41
CA TYR A 37 0.77 -11.12 -3.37
C TYR A 37 -0.22 -12.01 -2.60
N PRO A 38 0.19 -13.23 -2.19
CA PRO A 38 -0.71 -14.16 -1.47
C PRO A 38 -1.31 -13.61 -0.18
N ILE A 39 -0.67 -12.63 0.46
CA ILE A 39 -1.20 -12.02 1.67
C ILE A 39 -2.58 -11.38 1.43
N ALA A 40 -2.86 -10.93 0.21
CA ALA A 40 -4.16 -10.36 -0.13
C ALA A 40 -5.28 -11.38 0.10
N LYS A 41 -5.07 -12.61 -0.34
CA LYS A 41 -6.03 -13.71 -0.13
C LYS A 41 -6.26 -13.96 1.35
N TYR A 42 -5.17 -14.04 2.12
CA TYR A 42 -5.25 -14.24 3.57
C TYR A 42 -6.08 -13.15 4.26
N ILE A 43 -5.84 -11.90 3.91
CA ILE A 43 -6.57 -10.76 4.48
C ILE A 43 -8.07 -10.85 4.15
N LEU A 44 -8.40 -11.17 2.89
CA LEU A 44 -9.79 -11.32 2.46
C LEU A 44 -10.49 -12.45 3.21
N GLU A 45 -9.80 -13.57 3.43
CA GLU A 45 -10.35 -14.70 4.18
C GLU A 45 -10.61 -14.37 5.65
N LYS A 46 -9.89 -13.40 6.21
CA LYS A 46 -10.07 -12.92 7.59
C LYS A 46 -11.20 -11.90 7.73
N GLY A 47 -11.85 -11.53 6.64
CA GLY A 47 -12.95 -10.55 6.69
C GLY A 47 -12.49 -9.12 6.93
N VAL A 48 -11.24 -8.79 6.63
CA VAL A 48 -10.69 -7.44 6.77
C VAL A 48 -10.89 -6.68 5.46
N GLY A 49 -11.37 -5.44 5.55
CA GLY A 49 -11.49 -4.58 4.38
C GLY A 49 -10.11 -4.07 3.93
N LEU A 50 -9.86 -4.12 2.63
CA LEU A 50 -8.63 -3.65 2.02
C LEU A 50 -8.82 -2.27 1.41
N ILE A 51 -7.91 -1.35 1.73
CA ILE A 51 -7.84 -0.05 1.08
C ILE A 51 -6.53 -0.02 0.30
N GLN A 52 -6.64 0.01 -1.03
CA GLN A 52 -5.48 0.02 -1.92
C GLN A 52 -4.97 1.44 -2.11
N LEU A 53 -3.70 1.66 -1.82
CA LEU A 53 -3.06 2.94 -2.12
C LEU A 53 -2.90 3.12 -3.63
N PRO A 54 -2.98 4.35 -4.13
CA PRO A 54 -2.58 4.63 -5.52
C PRO A 54 -1.08 4.41 -5.69
N CYS A 55 -0.66 4.05 -6.90
CA CYS A 55 0.75 3.95 -7.25
C CYS A 55 1.19 5.25 -7.95
N PRO A 56 1.94 6.12 -7.27
CA PRO A 56 2.36 7.37 -7.89
C PRO A 56 3.34 7.15 -9.05
N GLU A 57 4.12 6.08 -9.00
CA GLU A 57 5.03 5.72 -10.11
C GLU A 57 4.25 5.43 -11.37
N LEU A 58 3.23 4.57 -11.27
CA LEU A 58 2.38 4.21 -12.39
C LEU A 58 1.65 5.45 -12.95
N LEU A 59 1.05 6.23 -12.07
CA LEU A 59 0.21 7.36 -12.48
C LEU A 59 1.00 8.56 -13.00
N CYS A 60 2.23 8.73 -12.54
CA CYS A 60 3.09 9.84 -12.99
C CYS A 60 4.00 9.46 -14.16
N MET A 61 4.48 8.21 -14.20
CA MET A 61 5.51 7.78 -15.15
C MET A 61 5.05 6.71 -16.14
N GLY A 62 3.91 6.07 -15.91
CA GLY A 62 3.33 5.08 -16.82
C GLY A 62 3.83 3.66 -16.59
N LEU A 63 3.22 2.73 -17.33
CA LEU A 63 3.53 1.29 -17.24
C LEU A 63 4.94 0.95 -17.71
N GLU A 64 5.43 1.66 -18.71
CA GLU A 64 6.73 1.37 -19.36
C GLU A 64 7.88 2.19 -18.80
N ARG A 65 7.71 2.70 -17.58
CA ARG A 65 8.74 3.50 -16.92
C ARG A 65 10.00 2.68 -16.64
N ALA A 66 11.14 3.37 -16.67
CA ALA A 66 12.40 2.79 -16.19
C ALA A 66 12.40 2.73 -14.66
N ALA A 67 13.23 1.83 -14.11
CA ALA A 67 13.47 1.82 -12.66
C ALA A 67 14.15 3.12 -12.23
N MET A 68 13.67 3.71 -11.14
CA MET A 68 14.18 4.97 -10.61
C MET A 68 14.39 4.84 -9.10
N SER A 69 15.35 5.61 -8.59
CA SER A 69 15.64 5.67 -7.16
C SER A 69 14.72 6.65 -6.43
N TYR A 70 14.78 6.64 -5.09
CA TYR A 70 14.12 7.65 -4.26
C TYR A 70 14.53 9.07 -4.69
N GLU A 71 15.83 9.28 -4.88
CA GLU A 71 16.39 10.59 -5.26
C GLU A 71 15.86 11.03 -6.64
N ASP A 72 15.75 10.10 -7.58
CA ASP A 72 15.21 10.38 -8.91
C ASP A 72 13.77 10.86 -8.81
N TYR A 73 12.91 10.13 -8.09
CA TYR A 73 11.52 10.55 -7.90
C TYR A 73 11.42 11.87 -7.14
N ASN A 74 12.21 12.02 -6.09
CA ASN A 74 12.17 13.22 -5.27
C ASN A 74 12.62 14.49 -6.04
N SER A 75 13.40 14.32 -7.10
CA SER A 75 13.87 15.42 -7.95
C SER A 75 12.84 15.87 -8.98
N ILE A 76 11.78 15.09 -9.20
CA ILE A 76 10.73 15.47 -10.15
C ILE A 76 9.92 16.60 -9.55
N GLU A 77 9.86 17.72 -10.27
CA GLU A 77 9.07 18.88 -9.84
C GLU A 77 7.61 18.51 -9.66
N GLY A 78 7.05 18.84 -8.50
CA GLY A 78 5.64 18.57 -8.18
C GLY A 78 5.31 17.13 -7.80
N TYR A 79 6.29 16.23 -7.73
CA TYR A 79 6.03 14.83 -7.43
C TYR A 79 5.41 14.63 -6.03
N ARG A 80 5.97 15.25 -5.00
CA ARG A 80 5.42 15.16 -3.64
C ARG A 80 4.00 15.73 -3.55
N LYS A 81 3.75 16.82 -4.24
CA LYS A 81 2.40 17.41 -4.33
C LYS A 81 1.43 16.43 -4.99
N ARG A 82 1.86 15.77 -6.05
CA ARG A 82 1.05 14.75 -6.73
C ARG A 82 0.74 13.59 -5.80
N CYS A 83 1.73 13.12 -5.03
CA CYS A 83 1.53 12.07 -4.03
C CYS A 83 0.50 12.49 -2.98
N LEU A 84 0.57 13.72 -2.49
CA LEU A 84 -0.40 14.25 -1.53
C LEU A 84 -1.81 14.27 -2.12
N ASP A 85 -1.96 14.72 -3.35
CA ASP A 85 -3.25 14.75 -4.02
C ASP A 85 -3.83 13.33 -4.18
N LEU A 86 -2.98 12.36 -4.51
CA LEU A 86 -3.39 10.96 -4.65
C LEU A 86 -3.78 10.34 -3.29
N LEU A 87 -3.13 10.74 -2.22
CA LEU A 87 -3.42 10.23 -0.87
C LEU A 87 -4.69 10.83 -0.25
N GLU A 88 -5.09 12.01 -0.68
CA GLU A 88 -6.21 12.73 -0.06
C GLU A 88 -7.49 11.88 0.08
N PRO A 89 -7.99 11.19 -0.95
CA PRO A 89 -9.17 10.35 -0.80
C PRO A 89 -9.00 9.21 0.19
N VAL A 90 -7.81 8.64 0.27
CA VAL A 90 -7.49 7.56 1.22
C VAL A 90 -7.50 8.10 2.65
N ILE A 91 -6.84 9.22 2.90
CA ILE A 91 -6.78 9.82 4.23
C ILE A 91 -8.17 10.28 4.70
N THR A 92 -8.95 10.86 3.80
CA THR A 92 -10.35 11.21 4.09
C THR A 92 -11.14 10.00 4.55
N GLN A 93 -11.00 8.89 3.85
CA GLN A 93 -11.66 7.63 4.16
C GLN A 93 -11.22 7.09 5.53
N LEU A 94 -9.90 7.09 5.79
CA LEU A 94 -9.35 6.63 7.07
C LEU A 94 -9.85 7.47 8.24
N LYS A 95 -9.97 8.77 8.06
CA LYS A 95 -10.52 9.67 9.08
C LYS A 95 -11.96 9.30 9.41
N MET A 96 -12.77 9.00 8.40
CA MET A 96 -14.16 8.57 8.59
C MET A 96 -14.24 7.26 9.37
N TYR A 97 -13.41 6.28 9.02
CA TYR A 97 -13.36 5.01 9.74
C TYR A 97 -12.95 5.20 11.19
N LYS A 98 -11.96 6.04 11.44
CA LYS A 98 -11.51 6.33 12.80
C LYS A 98 -12.61 6.97 13.65
N GLU A 99 -13.30 7.95 13.09
CA GLU A 99 -14.39 8.65 13.78
C GLU A 99 -15.56 7.71 14.12
N SER A 100 -15.72 6.62 13.37
CA SER A 100 -16.75 5.60 13.59
C SER A 100 -16.24 4.38 14.37
N ASN A 101 -15.05 4.46 14.96
CA ASN A 101 -14.45 3.41 15.79
C ASN A 101 -14.16 2.10 15.04
N TYR A 102 -13.90 2.17 13.75
CA TYR A 102 -13.39 1.03 13.01
C TYR A 102 -11.93 0.77 13.39
N LYS A 103 -11.54 -0.49 13.41
CA LYS A 103 -10.19 -0.87 13.78
C LYS A 103 -9.25 -0.77 12.57
N TYR A 104 -8.33 0.16 12.65
CA TYR A 104 -7.25 0.29 11.68
C TYR A 104 -6.10 -0.65 12.07
N LEU A 105 -5.79 -1.61 11.20
CA LEU A 105 -4.76 -2.61 11.48
C LEU A 105 -3.35 -2.17 11.08
N GLY A 106 -3.25 -1.17 10.22
CA GLY A 106 -1.98 -0.67 9.75
C GLY A 106 -1.90 -0.65 8.23
N VAL A 107 -0.67 -0.54 7.73
CA VAL A 107 -0.37 -0.50 6.29
C VAL A 107 0.65 -1.56 5.94
N ILE A 108 0.51 -2.14 4.74
CA ILE A 108 1.48 -3.09 4.19
C ILE A 108 2.22 -2.40 3.06
N GLY A 109 3.52 -2.24 3.24
CA GLY A 109 4.41 -1.63 2.26
C GLY A 109 5.30 -2.64 1.57
N ILE A 110 6.23 -2.13 0.77
CA ILE A 110 7.18 -2.91 -0.02
C ILE A 110 8.58 -2.48 0.38
N ASN A 111 9.33 -3.38 1.02
CA ASN A 111 10.67 -3.06 1.47
C ASN A 111 11.56 -2.62 0.29
N GLU A 112 12.37 -1.59 0.51
CA GLU A 112 13.27 -0.97 -0.47
C GLU A 112 12.61 -0.29 -1.68
N SER A 113 11.28 -0.22 -1.73
CA SER A 113 10.61 0.57 -2.78
C SER A 113 10.88 2.06 -2.58
N PRO A 114 11.17 2.81 -3.64
CA PRO A 114 11.40 4.26 -3.53
C PRO A 114 10.18 5.05 -3.04
N ASN A 115 8.99 4.49 -3.16
CA ASN A 115 7.74 5.11 -2.72
C ASN A 115 7.06 4.38 -1.55
N CYS A 116 7.16 3.06 -1.50
CA CYS A 116 6.36 2.24 -0.58
C CYS A 116 7.16 1.55 0.53
N SER A 117 8.46 1.82 0.65
CA SER A 117 9.27 1.31 1.76
C SER A 117 8.91 2.02 3.06
N ILE A 118 8.90 1.28 4.17
CA ILE A 118 8.54 1.80 5.49
C ILE A 118 9.74 1.77 6.42
N SER A 119 10.34 0.61 6.61
CA SER A 119 11.55 0.45 7.43
C SER A 119 12.80 0.86 6.67
N GLY A 120 13.87 1.18 7.40
CA GLY A 120 15.10 1.69 6.79
C GLY A 120 14.85 3.06 6.16
N LYS A 121 15.27 3.24 4.91
CA LYS A 121 14.96 4.47 4.17
C LYS A 121 13.52 4.43 3.70
N ARG A 122 12.70 5.27 4.29
CA ARG A 122 11.28 5.31 3.96
C ARG A 122 11.07 5.88 2.56
N GLY A 123 10.11 5.30 1.81
CA GLY A 123 9.75 5.80 0.49
C GLY A 123 8.92 7.08 0.55
N ILE A 124 8.88 7.81 -0.54
CA ILE A 124 8.23 9.14 -0.60
C ILE A 124 6.74 9.06 -0.24
N LEU A 125 6.01 8.12 -0.88
CA LEU A 125 4.59 7.97 -0.60
C LEU A 125 4.34 7.63 0.87
N MET A 126 5.15 6.74 1.44
CA MET A 126 5.00 6.33 2.83
C MET A 126 5.37 7.43 3.82
N GLU A 127 6.36 8.27 3.51
CA GLU A 127 6.64 9.46 4.33
C GLU A 127 5.37 10.32 4.46
N LEU A 128 4.75 10.62 3.34
CA LEU A 128 3.56 11.48 3.29
C LEU A 128 2.34 10.79 3.91
N TYR A 129 2.20 9.49 3.68
CA TYR A 129 1.13 8.69 4.25
C TYR A 129 1.19 8.68 5.79
N PHE A 130 2.36 8.38 6.36
CA PHE A 130 2.51 8.33 7.81
C PHE A 130 2.34 9.69 8.47
N GLU A 131 2.84 10.76 7.84
CA GLU A 131 2.61 12.13 8.31
C GLU A 131 1.11 12.46 8.37
N ALA A 132 0.37 12.10 7.32
CA ALA A 132 -1.07 12.34 7.27
C ALA A 132 -1.82 11.50 8.29
N CYS A 133 -1.43 10.24 8.46
CA CYS A 133 -2.03 9.36 9.48
C CYS A 133 -1.80 9.89 10.90
N GLU A 134 -0.61 10.38 11.19
CA GLU A 134 -0.30 10.98 12.49
C GLU A 134 -1.21 12.17 12.78
N ARG A 135 -1.44 13.04 11.80
CA ARG A 135 -2.31 14.20 11.96
C ARG A 135 -3.75 13.84 12.31
N ILE A 136 -4.22 12.70 11.86
CA ILE A 136 -5.57 12.21 12.20
C ILE A 136 -5.58 11.23 13.36
N GLY A 137 -4.42 11.00 13.98
CA GLY A 137 -4.31 10.18 15.19
C GLY A 137 -4.31 8.67 14.96
N LEU A 138 -3.92 8.22 13.79
CA LEU A 138 -3.75 6.79 13.52
C LEU A 138 -2.34 6.33 13.92
N THR A 139 -2.25 5.05 14.34
CA THR A 139 -0.98 4.46 14.76
C THR A 139 -0.07 4.15 13.58
N GLY A 140 1.24 4.07 13.85
CA GLY A 140 2.24 3.71 12.83
C GLY A 140 2.44 2.21 12.63
N LYS A 141 1.42 1.38 12.83
CA LYS A 141 1.51 -0.06 12.62
C LYS A 141 1.73 -0.40 11.15
N TYR A 142 2.62 -1.35 10.89
CA TYR A 142 2.91 -1.73 9.50
C TYR A 142 3.45 -3.15 9.38
N MET A 143 3.38 -3.66 8.16
CA MET A 143 4.12 -4.82 7.66
C MET A 143 4.78 -4.44 6.34
N GLU A 144 5.75 -5.22 5.91
CA GLU A 144 6.38 -5.04 4.59
C GLU A 144 6.54 -6.38 3.89
N ILE A 145 6.38 -6.37 2.57
CA ILE A 145 6.82 -7.49 1.74
C ILE A 145 8.36 -7.37 1.66
N PRO A 146 9.09 -8.39 2.13
CA PRO A 146 10.55 -8.33 2.10
C PRO A 146 11.10 -8.43 0.68
N THR A 147 12.28 -7.85 0.47
CA THR A 147 12.96 -7.90 -0.84
C THR A 147 13.27 -9.32 -1.31
N SER A 148 13.42 -10.25 -0.37
CA SER A 148 13.69 -11.66 -0.67
C SER A 148 12.47 -12.43 -1.17
N TYR A 149 11.27 -11.88 -1.04
CA TYR A 149 10.07 -12.55 -1.54
C TYR A 149 9.99 -12.47 -3.05
N ASP A 150 9.97 -13.63 -3.70
CA ASP A 150 9.87 -13.74 -5.15
C ASP A 150 9.36 -15.14 -5.52
N GLU A 151 8.14 -15.23 -6.02
CA GLU A 151 7.52 -16.50 -6.42
C GLU A 151 8.20 -17.15 -7.62
N PHE A 152 8.94 -16.37 -8.41
CA PHE A 152 9.56 -16.84 -9.64
C PHE A 152 11.00 -17.34 -9.44
N ASN A 153 11.59 -17.05 -8.29
CA ASN A 153 12.96 -17.45 -7.91
C ASN A 153 12.97 -18.46 -6.76
N VAL A 154 11.93 -19.27 -6.64
CA VAL A 154 11.88 -20.34 -5.63
C VAL A 154 12.52 -21.60 -6.19
N GLY A 155 13.47 -22.17 -5.43
CA GLY A 155 13.99 -23.51 -5.69
C GLY A 155 15.43 -23.60 -6.19
N ASP A 156 16.18 -22.54 -6.12
CA ASP A 156 17.64 -22.61 -6.31
C ASP A 156 18.38 -22.81 -4.99
#